data_2a897b05753dbeddb22abebbe6637944
#
_entry.id   2a897b05753dbeddb22abebbe6637944
#
_cell.length_a   1.000
_cell.length_b   1.000
_cell.length_c   1.000
_cell.angle_alpha   90.00
_cell.angle_beta   90.00
_cell.angle_gamma   90.00
#
_symmetry.space_group_name_H-M   'P 1'
#
loop_
_entity.id
_entity.type
_entity.pdbx_description
1 polymer ?
#
loop_
_entity_poly.entity_id
_entity_poly.type
_entity_poly.pdbx_seq_one_letter_code
_entity_poly.pdbx_strand_id
1 'polypeptide(L)'
;MAAGKIVVGVDGSDHSVRALHWAARQAGLAGAELVAVTAWEYPVWGGLTPEAATYDPQREAAKVLTETVERALGAAAARQVTRKTHKGNAAEALLRQAKDAELLVVGARGYSGLKAAVLGSVSLHVVQHAPVPVTVVHGA
;
A
#
# COMPACT_ATOMS: atom_id res chain seq x y z
N MET A 1 16.37 -17.99 -12.82
CA MET A 1 16.57 -16.77 -12.03
C MET A 1 15.27 -16.32 -11.41
N ALA A 2 15.27 -16.08 -10.11
CA ALA A 2 14.04 -15.67 -9.45
C ALA A 2 13.60 -14.28 -9.94
N ALA A 3 12.30 -14.12 -10.16
CA ALA A 3 11.75 -12.81 -10.49
C ALA A 3 11.93 -11.87 -9.31
N GLY A 4 12.16 -10.59 -9.57
CA GLY A 4 12.21 -9.58 -8.55
C GLY A 4 10.84 -9.34 -7.92
N LYS A 5 10.81 -8.50 -6.90
CA LYS A 5 9.58 -8.15 -6.19
C LYS A 5 9.41 -6.63 -6.21
N ILE A 6 8.21 -6.17 -6.56
CA ILE A 6 7.84 -4.76 -6.47
C ILE A 6 6.76 -4.65 -5.39
N VAL A 7 6.98 -3.77 -4.42
CA VAL A 7 6.06 -3.54 -3.32
C VAL A 7 5.31 -2.23 -3.56
N VAL A 8 3.99 -2.23 -3.36
CA VAL A 8 3.18 -1.02 -3.49
C VAL A 8 2.32 -0.85 -2.24
N GLY A 9 2.32 0.36 -1.68
CA GLY A 9 1.47 0.71 -0.54
C GLY A 9 0.06 1.04 -0.98
N VAL A 10 -0.94 0.50 -0.27
CA VAL A 10 -2.36 0.66 -0.58
C VAL A 10 -3.09 1.12 0.68
N ASP A 11 -3.83 2.21 0.58
CA ASP A 11 -4.66 2.71 1.68
C ASP A 11 -6.12 2.94 1.26
N GLY A 12 -6.48 2.52 0.04
CA GLY A 12 -7.83 2.71 -0.49
C GLY A 12 -8.06 4.05 -1.17
N SER A 13 -7.11 4.98 -1.10
CA SER A 13 -7.23 6.29 -1.75
C SER A 13 -7.07 6.18 -3.26
N ASP A 14 -7.49 7.22 -3.98
CA ASP A 14 -7.27 7.32 -5.41
C ASP A 14 -5.78 7.38 -5.76
N HIS A 15 -4.97 7.94 -4.87
CA HIS A 15 -3.52 7.96 -5.04
C HIS A 15 -2.95 6.54 -5.02
N SER A 16 -3.45 5.67 -4.13
CA SER A 16 -2.99 4.28 -4.11
C SER A 16 -3.48 3.49 -5.32
N VAL A 17 -4.66 3.82 -5.88
CA VAL A 17 -5.12 3.22 -7.12
C VAL A 17 -4.16 3.55 -8.27
N ARG A 18 -3.76 4.81 -8.38
CA ARG A 18 -2.79 5.22 -9.40
C ARG A 18 -1.44 4.55 -9.19
N ALA A 19 -1.01 4.44 -7.94
CA ALA A 19 0.24 3.73 -7.60
C ALA A 19 0.18 2.26 -8.01
N LEU A 20 -0.96 1.60 -7.77
CA LEU A 20 -1.18 0.22 -8.20
C LEU A 20 -1.11 0.07 -9.72
N HIS A 21 -1.73 0.98 -10.48
CA HIS A 21 -1.66 0.96 -11.95
C HIS A 21 -0.21 1.03 -12.42
N TRP A 22 0.55 1.96 -11.88
CA TRP A 22 1.94 2.14 -12.27
C TRP A 22 2.79 0.92 -11.89
N ALA A 23 2.61 0.44 -10.66
CA ALA A 23 3.37 -0.71 -10.15
C ALA A 23 3.07 -1.98 -10.93
N ALA A 24 1.79 -2.20 -11.29
CA ALA A 24 1.40 -3.37 -12.07
C ALA A 24 2.03 -3.35 -13.45
N ARG A 25 2.08 -2.18 -14.09
CA ARG A 25 2.74 -2.03 -15.38
C ARG A 25 4.24 -2.33 -15.27
N GLN A 26 4.90 -1.79 -14.26
CA GLN A 26 6.32 -2.04 -14.04
C GLN A 26 6.61 -3.50 -13.74
N ALA A 27 5.78 -4.14 -12.93
CA ALA A 27 5.93 -5.56 -12.63
C ALA A 27 5.80 -6.41 -13.88
N GLY A 28 4.84 -6.09 -14.76
CA GLY A 28 4.68 -6.79 -16.03
C GLY A 28 5.89 -6.62 -16.93
N LEU A 29 6.43 -5.41 -17.03
CA LEU A 29 7.61 -5.13 -17.86
C LEU A 29 8.87 -5.80 -17.33
N ALA A 30 9.01 -5.87 -16.02
CA ALA A 30 10.20 -6.42 -15.37
C ALA A 30 10.10 -7.93 -15.12
N GLY A 31 8.95 -8.54 -15.32
CA GLY A 31 8.71 -9.93 -14.96
C GLY A 31 8.78 -10.13 -13.44
N ALA A 32 8.35 -9.15 -12.66
CA ALA A 32 8.45 -9.16 -11.21
C ALA A 32 7.11 -9.51 -10.56
N GLU A 33 7.18 -10.04 -9.35
CA GLU A 33 6.01 -10.23 -8.49
C GLU A 33 5.53 -8.87 -7.97
N LEU A 34 4.23 -8.63 -8.00
CA LEU A 34 3.65 -7.43 -7.39
C LEU A 34 3.05 -7.78 -6.03
N VAL A 35 3.51 -7.08 -5.00
CA VAL A 35 3.05 -7.26 -3.62
C VAL A 35 2.39 -5.97 -3.16
N ALA A 36 1.09 -6.01 -2.91
CA ALA A 36 0.33 -4.87 -2.39
C ALA A 36 0.19 -5.00 -0.88
N VAL A 37 0.49 -3.92 -0.16
CA VAL A 37 0.58 -3.92 1.30
C VAL A 37 -0.32 -2.85 1.89
N THR A 38 -1.13 -3.24 2.87
CA THR A 38 -1.92 -2.33 3.69
C THR A 38 -1.54 -2.55 5.15
N ALA A 39 -1.36 -1.46 5.88
CA ALA A 39 -1.10 -1.50 7.31
C ALA A 39 -2.39 -1.29 8.10
N TRP A 40 -2.44 -1.84 9.30
CA TRP A 40 -3.58 -1.66 10.19
C TRP A 40 -3.10 -1.55 11.65
N GLU A 41 -3.90 -0.83 12.44
CA GLU A 41 -3.65 -0.69 13.87
C GLU A 41 -4.99 -0.74 14.59
N TYR A 42 -4.96 -1.12 15.87
CA TYR A 42 -6.15 -1.01 16.68
C TYR A 42 -6.44 0.47 16.93
N PRO A 43 -7.67 0.92 16.69
CA PRO A 43 -8.00 2.32 16.96
C PRO A 43 -7.94 2.60 18.46
N VAL A 44 -7.52 3.82 18.80
CA VAL A 44 -7.52 4.27 20.20
C VAL A 44 -8.88 4.89 20.48
N TRP A 45 -9.74 4.10 21.13
CA TRP A 45 -11.07 4.56 21.53
C TRP A 45 -11.13 4.79 23.03
N GLY A 46 -11.85 5.82 23.45
CA GLY A 46 -12.02 6.16 24.86
C GLY A 46 -13.06 5.27 25.52
N GLY A 47 -12.72 4.03 25.82
CA GLY A 47 -13.59 3.08 26.46
C GLY A 47 -14.03 1.94 25.55
N LEU A 48 -14.55 0.88 26.17
CA LEU A 48 -15.02 -0.28 25.44
C LEU A 48 -16.49 -0.09 25.07
N THR A 49 -16.79 -0.16 23.78
CA THR A 49 -18.16 -0.18 23.27
C THR A 49 -18.44 -1.55 22.67
N PRO A 50 -19.70 -1.94 22.49
CA PRO A 50 -20.00 -3.19 21.78
C PRO A 50 -19.42 -3.21 20.38
N GLU A 51 -19.43 -2.09 19.68
CA GLU A 51 -18.85 -1.96 18.34
C GLU A 51 -17.33 -2.18 18.37
N ALA A 52 -16.66 -1.59 19.37
CA ALA A 52 -15.23 -1.76 19.54
C ALA A 52 -14.85 -3.22 19.81
N ALA A 53 -15.66 -3.93 20.59
CA ALA A 53 -15.42 -5.33 20.93
C ALA A 53 -15.54 -6.26 19.72
N THR A 54 -16.32 -5.87 18.69
CA THR A 54 -16.54 -6.69 17.50
C THR A 54 -15.73 -6.22 16.29
N TYR A 55 -15.03 -5.09 16.42
CA TYR A 55 -14.25 -4.53 15.34
C TYR A 55 -12.99 -5.34 15.11
N ASP A 56 -12.74 -5.69 13.85
CA ASP A 56 -11.56 -6.43 13.43
C ASP A 56 -10.80 -5.60 12.40
N PRO A 57 -9.80 -4.83 12.84
CA PRO A 57 -9.06 -3.94 11.93
C PRO A 57 -8.26 -4.69 10.86
N GLN A 58 -7.78 -5.89 11.15
CA GLN A 58 -7.08 -6.69 10.15
C GLN A 58 -8.04 -7.10 9.02
N ARG A 59 -9.25 -7.53 9.36
CA ARG A 59 -10.26 -7.92 8.39
C ARG A 59 -10.65 -6.74 7.51
N GLU A 60 -10.82 -5.56 8.13
CA GLU A 60 -11.14 -4.34 7.39
C GLU A 60 -10.01 -3.95 6.45
N ALA A 61 -8.76 -4.05 6.89
CA ALA A 61 -7.60 -3.77 6.06
C ALA A 61 -7.53 -4.72 4.87
N ALA A 62 -7.76 -6.01 5.10
CA ALA A 62 -7.76 -7.01 4.03
C ALA A 62 -8.87 -6.73 3.01
N LYS A 63 -10.04 -6.29 3.48
CA LYS A 63 -11.16 -5.93 2.62
C LYS A 63 -10.82 -4.71 1.75
N VAL A 64 -10.30 -3.66 2.36
CA VAL A 64 -9.88 -2.45 1.64
C VAL A 64 -8.83 -2.80 0.59
N LEU A 65 -7.86 -3.61 0.96
CA LEU A 65 -6.79 -4.04 0.06
C LEU A 65 -7.35 -4.79 -1.14
N THR A 66 -8.19 -5.79 -0.90
CA THR A 66 -8.80 -6.59 -1.97
C THR A 66 -9.65 -5.73 -2.90
N GLU A 67 -10.53 -4.90 -2.33
CA GLU A 67 -11.40 -4.03 -3.11
C GLU A 67 -10.60 -3.03 -3.94
N THR A 68 -9.54 -2.46 -3.37
CA THR A 68 -8.72 -1.47 -4.06
C THR A 68 -7.95 -2.10 -5.21
N VAL A 69 -7.37 -3.27 -4.99
CA VAL A 69 -6.64 -3.99 -6.06
C VAL A 69 -7.60 -4.35 -7.19
N GLU A 70 -8.78 -4.85 -6.88
CA GLU A 70 -9.78 -5.19 -7.90
C GLU A 70 -10.28 -3.96 -8.64
N ARG A 71 -10.52 -2.87 -7.93
CA ARG A 71 -10.94 -1.60 -8.54
C ARG A 71 -9.88 -1.07 -9.50
N ALA A 72 -8.62 -1.19 -9.12
CA ALA A 72 -7.50 -0.67 -9.92
C ALA A 72 -7.23 -1.52 -11.15
N LEU A 73 -7.22 -2.84 -11.00
CA LEU A 73 -6.67 -3.75 -12.02
C LEU A 73 -7.70 -4.65 -12.67
N GLY A 74 -8.91 -4.76 -12.12
CA GLY A 74 -9.89 -5.73 -12.54
C GLY A 74 -9.66 -7.10 -11.91
N ALA A 75 -10.69 -7.94 -11.87
CA ALA A 75 -10.66 -9.21 -11.15
C ALA A 75 -9.58 -10.16 -11.62
N ALA A 76 -9.35 -10.25 -12.93
CA ALA A 76 -8.38 -11.19 -13.48
C ALA A 76 -6.94 -10.84 -13.09
N ALA A 77 -6.54 -9.58 -13.27
CA ALA A 77 -5.20 -9.13 -12.93
C ALA A 77 -5.00 -9.10 -11.42
N ALA A 78 -6.05 -8.76 -10.66
CA ALA A 78 -6.00 -8.72 -9.21
C ALA A 78 -5.62 -10.06 -8.59
N ARG A 79 -6.02 -11.17 -9.22
CA ARG A 79 -5.69 -12.51 -8.72
C ARG A 79 -4.19 -12.81 -8.73
N GLN A 80 -3.43 -12.10 -9.55
CA GLN A 80 -1.99 -12.31 -9.65
C GLN A 80 -1.20 -11.45 -8.66
N VAL A 81 -1.87 -10.55 -7.93
CA VAL A 81 -1.22 -9.67 -6.97
C VAL A 81 -1.18 -10.36 -5.61
N THR A 82 0.01 -10.45 -5.04
CA THR A 82 0.18 -10.91 -3.66
C THR A 82 -0.28 -9.80 -2.72
N ARG A 83 -1.14 -10.12 -1.77
CA ARG A 83 -1.71 -9.13 -0.85
C ARG A 83 -1.26 -9.43 0.57
N LYS A 84 -0.76 -8.41 1.26
CA LYS A 84 -0.30 -8.54 2.63
C LYS A 84 -0.83 -7.42 3.50
N THR A 85 -1.30 -7.76 4.68
CA THR A 85 -1.65 -6.79 5.70
C THR A 85 -0.64 -6.89 6.84
N HIS A 86 -0.30 -5.75 7.42
CA HIS A 86 0.64 -5.69 8.53
C HIS A 86 0.06 -4.88 9.66
N LYS A 87 0.19 -5.38 10.87
CA LYS A 87 -0.11 -4.59 12.05
C LYS A 87 0.99 -3.55 12.25
N GLY A 88 0.59 -2.31 12.46
CA GLY A 88 1.50 -1.23 12.77
C GLY A 88 1.43 -0.06 11.82
N ASN A 89 2.43 0.77 11.88
CA ASN A 89 2.55 1.99 11.09
C ASN A 89 2.75 1.64 9.61
N ALA A 90 2.07 2.38 8.72
CA ALA A 90 2.12 2.11 7.29
C ALA A 90 3.53 2.25 6.71
N ALA A 91 4.26 3.30 7.10
CA ALA A 91 5.62 3.49 6.60
C ALA A 91 6.54 2.35 7.03
N GLU A 92 6.45 1.94 8.30
CA GLU A 92 7.27 0.83 8.80
C GLU A 92 6.93 -0.49 8.10
N ALA A 93 5.64 -0.75 7.86
CA ALA A 93 5.21 -1.95 7.15
C ALA A 93 5.81 -1.99 5.75
N LEU A 94 5.76 -0.87 5.04
CA LEU A 94 6.31 -0.76 3.68
C LEU A 94 7.81 -0.93 3.67
N LEU A 95 8.52 -0.28 4.59
CA LEU A 95 9.97 -0.41 4.69
C LEU A 95 10.40 -1.84 4.98
N ARG A 96 9.65 -2.52 5.85
CA ARG A 96 9.93 -3.92 6.18
C ARG A 96 9.73 -4.84 4.97
N GLN A 97 8.65 -4.64 4.23
CA GLN A 97 8.39 -5.42 3.02
C GLN A 97 9.38 -5.12 1.90
N ALA A 98 9.91 -3.91 1.86
CA ALA A 98 10.82 -3.48 0.81
C ALA A 98 12.25 -4.04 0.95
N LYS A 99 12.60 -4.62 2.09
CA LYS A 99 13.98 -5.08 2.34
C LYS A 99 14.52 -6.02 1.27
N ASP A 100 13.66 -6.87 0.72
CA ASP A 100 14.04 -7.82 -0.31
C ASP A 100 13.40 -7.50 -1.66
N ALA A 101 12.89 -6.29 -1.82
CA ALA A 101 12.27 -5.85 -3.07
C ALA A 101 13.28 -5.14 -3.95
N GLU A 102 12.99 -5.04 -5.23
CA GLU A 102 13.78 -4.23 -6.15
C GLU A 102 13.24 -2.80 -6.28
N LEU A 103 12.01 -2.56 -5.86
CA LEU A 103 11.35 -1.27 -5.98
C LEU A 103 10.20 -1.16 -4.99
N LEU A 104 10.06 0.03 -4.41
CA LEU A 104 8.92 0.36 -3.55
C LEU A 104 8.13 1.50 -4.21
N VAL A 105 6.82 1.33 -4.34
CA VAL A 105 5.94 2.29 -5.00
C VAL A 105 4.92 2.81 -4.01
N VAL A 106 4.76 4.11 -3.94
CA VAL A 106 3.76 4.76 -3.09
C VAL A 106 3.06 5.87 -3.87
N GLY A 107 1.81 6.14 -3.51
CA GLY A 107 1.16 7.36 -3.98
C GLY A 107 1.75 8.57 -3.28
N ALA A 108 1.68 9.73 -3.91
CA ALA A 108 2.22 10.95 -3.32
C ALA A 108 1.50 11.34 -2.03
N ARG A 109 0.20 10.97 -1.91
CA ARG A 109 -0.63 11.26 -0.74
C ARG A 109 -1.59 10.10 -0.49
N GLY A 110 -2.16 10.08 0.72
CA GLY A 110 -3.25 9.16 1.05
C GLY A 110 -4.55 9.94 1.26
N TYR A 111 -5.31 9.56 2.26
CA TYR A 111 -6.59 10.18 2.60
C TYR A 111 -6.48 11.52 3.33
N SER A 112 -5.28 11.96 3.66
CA SER A 112 -5.08 13.13 4.52
C SER A 112 -5.61 14.45 3.94
N GLY A 113 -5.93 14.51 2.66
CA GLY A 113 -6.44 15.72 2.04
C GLY A 113 -5.43 16.83 1.84
N LEU A 114 -4.16 16.55 1.97
CA LEU A 114 -3.11 17.53 1.76
C LEU A 114 -3.09 18.02 0.31
N LYS A 115 -2.66 19.27 0.14
CA LYS A 115 -2.63 19.89 -1.18
C LYS A 115 -1.51 19.31 -2.05
N ALA A 116 -1.67 19.48 -3.37
CA ALA A 116 -0.89 18.77 -4.39
C ALA A 116 0.63 18.94 -4.30
N ALA A 117 1.14 20.00 -3.71
CA ALA A 117 2.57 20.25 -3.66
C ALA A 117 3.30 19.54 -2.52
N VAL A 118 2.57 18.86 -1.64
CA VAL A 118 3.13 18.28 -0.41
C VAL A 118 3.00 16.76 -0.42
N LEU A 119 4.09 16.06 -0.17
CA LEU A 119 4.05 14.61 0.01
C LEU A 119 3.34 14.26 1.32
N GLY A 120 2.58 13.18 1.32
CA GLY A 120 2.00 12.64 2.53
C GLY A 120 3.06 12.15 3.51
N SER A 121 2.69 12.00 4.77
CA SER A 121 3.63 11.57 5.81
C SER A 121 4.25 10.21 5.53
N VAL A 122 3.46 9.26 5.04
CA VAL A 122 3.97 7.92 4.70
C VAL A 122 4.95 8.00 3.54
N SER A 123 4.59 8.72 2.48
CA SER A 123 5.44 8.86 1.30
C SER A 123 6.76 9.53 1.64
N LEU A 124 6.73 10.60 2.43
CA LEU A 124 7.92 11.32 2.83
C LEU A 124 8.84 10.43 3.67
N HIS A 125 8.30 9.74 4.66
CA HIS A 125 9.09 8.85 5.52
C HIS A 125 9.74 7.73 4.72
N VAL A 126 8.99 7.12 3.82
CA VAL A 126 9.46 6.03 2.96
C VAL A 126 10.58 6.52 2.04
N VAL A 127 10.41 7.69 1.41
CA VAL A 127 11.44 8.26 0.53
C VAL A 127 12.75 8.48 1.27
N GLN A 128 12.67 8.92 2.54
CA GLN A 128 13.86 9.21 3.33
C GLN A 128 14.57 7.97 3.86
N HIS A 129 13.88 6.84 4.01
CA HIS A 129 14.43 5.68 4.75
C HIS A 129 14.42 4.38 3.97
N ALA A 130 13.93 4.34 2.74
CA ALA A 130 13.83 3.09 1.99
C ALA A 130 15.20 2.49 1.68
N PRO A 131 15.35 1.17 1.82
CA PRO A 131 16.59 0.49 1.45
C PRO A 131 16.70 0.22 -0.05
N VAL A 132 15.68 0.56 -0.83
CA VAL A 132 15.61 0.30 -2.28
C VAL A 132 15.08 1.56 -2.97
N PRO A 133 15.18 1.65 -4.31
CA PRO A 133 14.57 2.77 -5.02
C PRO A 133 13.08 2.91 -4.75
N VAL A 134 12.62 4.14 -4.70
CA VAL A 134 11.22 4.47 -4.45
C VAL A 134 10.66 5.26 -5.62
N THR A 135 9.52 4.84 -6.12
CA THR A 135 8.73 5.64 -7.05
C THR A 135 7.56 6.24 -6.31
N VAL A 136 7.41 7.54 -6.43
CA VAL A 136 6.26 8.26 -5.89
C VAL A 136 5.34 8.62 -7.06
N VAL A 137 4.10 8.10 -7.03
CA VAL A 137 3.15 8.32 -8.12
C VAL A 137 2.24 9.48 -7.75
N HIS A 138 2.36 10.56 -8.50
CA HIS A 138 1.55 11.75 -8.29
C HIS A 138 0.19 11.62 -8.95
N GLY A 139 -0.81 12.27 -8.34
CA GLY A 139 -2.11 12.37 -8.94
C GLY A 139 -2.15 13.44 -10.01
N ALA A 140 -3.07 13.28 -10.93
CA ALA A 140 -3.36 14.32 -11.91
C ALA A 140 -4.13 15.46 -11.26
#